data_5256fbaf864c6d467608851b8f4f2341
#
_entry.id   5256fbaf864c6d467608851b8f4f2341
#
_cell.length_a   1.000
_cell.length_b   1.000
_cell.length_c   1.000
_cell.angle_alpha   90.00
_cell.angle_beta   90.00
_cell.angle_gamma   90.00
#
_symmetry.space_group_name_H-M   'P 1'
#
loop_
_entity.id
_entity.type
_entity.pdbx_description
1 polymer ?
#
loop_
_entity_poly.entity_id
_entity_poly.type
_entity_poly.pdbx_seq_one_letter_code
_entity_poly.pdbx_strand_id
1 'polypeptide(L)'
;MLIPIYTGIFLNSEEIYDVFPPKLSAWAGHPHVTLTFRGGIESAHEEFLGEEVKVRVVGYGNNGKNEGLKVELSAKNPELQKICDLVAVPHITLSISRDGVMKNTSGIKFSPLEKTMEFTGRYGVVTRSGLVI
;
A
#
# COMPACT_ATOMS: atom_id res chain seq x y z
N MET A 1 1.03 23.62 -2.20
CA MET A 1 1.93 22.60 -2.78
C MET A 1 2.34 21.60 -1.72
N LEU A 2 2.17 20.30 -2.00
CA LEU A 2 2.53 19.25 -1.09
C LEU A 2 3.97 18.75 -1.38
N ILE A 3 4.77 18.62 -0.32
CA ILE A 3 6.10 18.03 -0.43
C ILE A 3 6.00 16.61 0.13
N PRO A 4 6.02 15.57 -0.72
CA PRO A 4 5.73 14.23 -0.29
C PRO A 4 6.92 13.56 0.39
N ILE A 5 6.64 12.80 1.47
CA ILE A 5 7.52 11.76 1.94
C ILE A 5 7.27 10.51 1.10
N TYR A 6 5.99 10.16 0.92
CA TYR A 6 5.58 9.15 -0.04
C TYR A 6 4.13 9.37 -0.47
N THR A 7 3.76 8.75 -1.58
CA THR A 7 2.39 8.71 -2.05
C THR A 7 1.91 7.26 -2.09
N GLY A 8 0.62 7.06 -2.02
CA GLY A 8 0.11 5.71 -2.03
C GLY A 8 -1.41 5.63 -2.15
N ILE A 9 -1.88 4.39 -2.09
CA ILE A 9 -3.30 4.08 -2.03
C ILE A 9 -3.59 3.63 -0.61
N PHE A 10 -4.45 4.37 0.08
CA PHE A 10 -4.74 4.17 1.50
C PHE A 10 -6.07 3.46 1.68
N LEU A 11 -6.09 2.45 2.57
CA LEU A 11 -7.23 1.59 2.79
C LEU A 11 -7.73 1.74 4.22
N ASN A 12 -8.96 1.29 4.46
CA ASN A 12 -9.55 1.27 5.79
C ASN A 12 -8.92 0.14 6.61
N SER A 13 -8.35 0.48 7.78
CA SER A 13 -7.64 -0.50 8.60
C SER A 13 -8.56 -1.59 9.14
N GLU A 14 -9.80 -1.25 9.51
CA GLU A 14 -10.73 -2.25 10.03
C GLU A 14 -11.08 -3.28 8.96
N GLU A 15 -11.35 -2.85 7.72
CA GLU A 15 -11.67 -3.75 6.63
C GLU A 15 -10.52 -4.74 6.35
N ILE A 16 -9.29 -4.23 6.32
CA ILE A 16 -8.12 -5.06 6.05
C ILE A 16 -7.83 -6.00 7.21
N TYR A 17 -7.79 -5.47 8.44
CA TYR A 17 -7.38 -6.26 9.60
C TYR A 17 -8.44 -7.25 10.07
N ASP A 18 -9.70 -7.05 9.72
CA ASP A 18 -10.74 -8.04 9.99
C ASP A 18 -10.54 -9.31 9.17
N VAL A 19 -10.01 -9.17 7.95
CA VAL A 19 -9.76 -10.32 7.06
C VAL A 19 -8.33 -10.84 7.23
N PHE A 20 -7.36 -9.95 7.39
CA PHE A 20 -5.95 -10.28 7.52
C PHE A 20 -5.37 -9.67 8.81
N PRO A 21 -5.67 -10.24 9.97
CA PRO A 21 -5.15 -9.71 11.22
C PRO A 21 -3.63 -9.80 11.27
N PRO A 22 -2.96 -8.69 11.66
CA PRO A 22 -1.50 -8.69 11.77
C PRO A 22 -1.00 -9.71 12.79
N LYS A 23 0.04 -10.45 12.42
CA LYS A 23 0.55 -11.57 13.23
C LYS A 23 1.91 -11.33 13.85
N LEU A 24 2.67 -10.35 13.35
CA LEU A 24 3.97 -10.01 13.90
C LEU A 24 3.85 -8.90 14.96
N SER A 25 4.96 -8.62 15.66
CA SER A 25 4.94 -7.81 16.87
C SER A 25 4.61 -6.33 16.66
N ALA A 26 4.87 -5.77 15.49
CA ALA A 26 4.59 -4.37 15.20
C ALA A 26 3.69 -4.24 13.98
N TRP A 27 2.56 -3.60 14.18
CA TRP A 27 1.63 -3.32 13.06
C TRP A 27 2.20 -2.18 12.22
N ALA A 28 1.91 -2.23 10.93
CA ALA A 28 2.40 -1.24 9.97
C ALA A 28 1.65 0.10 10.05
N GLY A 29 0.72 0.26 10.97
CA GLY A 29 -0.08 1.45 11.10
C GLY A 29 -1.21 1.49 10.08
N HIS A 30 -1.32 2.60 9.34
CA HIS A 30 -2.38 2.73 8.33
C HIS A 30 -2.05 1.87 7.10
N PRO A 31 -2.91 0.90 6.73
CA PRO A 31 -2.62 0.03 5.59
C PRO A 31 -2.65 0.82 4.28
N HIS A 32 -1.63 0.62 3.46
CA HIS A 32 -1.50 1.33 2.20
C HIS A 32 -0.63 0.56 1.21
N VAL A 33 -0.77 0.92 -0.06
CA VAL A 33 0.14 0.51 -1.12
C VAL A 33 0.97 1.72 -1.50
N THR A 34 2.28 1.67 -1.29
CA THR A 34 3.17 2.78 -1.65
C THR A 34 3.32 2.86 -3.16
N LEU A 35 3.09 4.04 -3.74
CA LEU A 35 3.29 4.29 -5.17
C LEU A 35 4.64 4.95 -5.43
N THR A 36 4.97 6.03 -4.73
CA THR A 36 6.26 6.70 -4.84
C THR A 36 6.80 7.00 -3.45
N PHE A 37 8.11 6.87 -3.29
CA PHE A 37 8.77 7.11 -2.02
C PHE A 37 9.91 8.11 -2.20
N ARG A 38 9.91 9.17 -1.39
CA ARG A 38 10.90 10.26 -1.46
C ARG A 38 11.05 10.84 -2.86
N GLY A 39 9.94 10.91 -3.59
CA GLY A 39 9.91 11.58 -4.89
C GLY A 39 10.00 13.09 -4.73
N GLY A 40 10.25 13.80 -5.82
CA GLY A 40 10.20 15.25 -5.84
C GLY A 40 8.77 15.77 -5.74
N ILE A 41 8.63 17.09 -5.78
CA ILE A 41 7.31 17.74 -5.73
C ILE A 41 6.39 17.20 -6.81
N GLU A 42 6.93 16.86 -7.98
CA GLU A 42 6.20 16.32 -9.12
C GLU A 42 5.55 14.97 -8.82
N SER A 43 6.00 14.25 -7.79
CA SER A 43 5.40 12.95 -7.44
C SER A 43 4.12 13.08 -6.64
N ALA A 44 3.84 14.29 -6.10
CA ALA A 44 2.64 14.55 -5.32
C ALA A 44 1.53 15.09 -6.24
N HIS A 45 0.81 14.20 -6.88
CA HIS A 45 -0.25 14.55 -7.82
C HIS A 45 -1.51 14.99 -7.08
N GLU A 46 -1.58 16.26 -6.71
CA GLU A 46 -2.70 16.80 -5.93
C GLU A 46 -4.05 16.62 -6.64
N GLU A 47 -4.05 16.59 -7.97
CA GLU A 47 -5.25 16.36 -8.77
C GLU A 47 -5.89 14.99 -8.56
N PHE A 48 -5.12 14.02 -8.02
CA PHE A 48 -5.64 12.68 -7.76
C PHE A 48 -6.08 12.45 -6.32
N LEU A 49 -5.89 13.44 -5.42
CA LEU A 49 -6.23 13.26 -4.00
C LEU A 49 -7.67 12.77 -3.82
N GLY A 50 -7.82 11.67 -3.08
CA GLY A 50 -9.11 11.07 -2.78
C GLY A 50 -9.69 10.20 -3.89
N GLU A 51 -9.04 10.06 -5.04
CA GLU A 51 -9.53 9.20 -6.11
C GLU A 51 -9.50 7.74 -5.69
N GLU A 52 -10.57 7.03 -6.03
CA GLU A 52 -10.70 5.61 -5.69
C GLU A 52 -9.85 4.73 -6.59
N VAL A 53 -9.20 3.75 -5.96
CA VAL A 53 -8.44 2.71 -6.65
C VAL A 53 -8.87 1.36 -6.08
N LYS A 54 -9.23 0.44 -6.96
CA LYS A 54 -9.54 -0.93 -6.55
C LYS A 54 -8.25 -1.66 -6.23
N VAL A 55 -8.21 -2.28 -5.06
CA VAL A 55 -7.05 -3.02 -4.56
C VAL A 55 -7.47 -4.48 -4.43
N ARG A 56 -7.00 -5.31 -5.35
CA ARG A 56 -7.32 -6.73 -5.35
C ARG A 56 -6.19 -7.48 -4.68
N VAL A 57 -6.49 -8.14 -3.57
CA VAL A 57 -5.51 -8.94 -2.84
C VAL A 57 -5.40 -10.30 -3.49
N VAL A 58 -4.20 -10.63 -3.97
CA VAL A 58 -3.95 -11.86 -4.74
C VAL A 58 -2.97 -12.81 -4.07
N GLY A 59 -2.23 -12.34 -3.07
CA GLY A 59 -1.25 -13.18 -2.39
C GLY A 59 -1.01 -12.75 -0.95
N TYR A 60 -0.48 -13.68 -0.16
CA TYR A 60 -0.13 -13.47 1.25
C TYR A 60 1.27 -14.01 1.51
N GLY A 61 2.05 -13.29 2.30
CA GLY A 61 3.38 -13.71 2.70
C GLY A 61 3.71 -13.32 4.14
N ASN A 62 4.49 -14.18 4.78
CA ASN A 62 5.00 -13.94 6.13
C ASN A 62 6.29 -14.75 6.29
N ASN A 63 7.42 -14.05 6.40
CA ASN A 63 8.73 -14.71 6.58
C ASN A 63 9.24 -14.61 8.01
N GLY A 64 8.38 -14.24 8.96
CA GLY A 64 8.74 -14.05 10.36
C GLY A 64 9.29 -12.65 10.67
N LYS A 65 9.71 -11.90 9.67
CA LYS A 65 10.21 -10.53 9.82
C LYS A 65 9.27 -9.51 9.20
N ASN A 66 8.68 -9.87 8.06
CA ASN A 66 7.71 -9.03 7.35
C ASN A 66 6.49 -9.87 7.00
N GLU A 67 5.32 -9.30 7.17
CA GLU A 67 4.06 -9.89 6.77
C GLU A 67 3.35 -8.92 5.84
N GLY A 68 2.85 -9.43 4.72
CA GLY A 68 2.21 -8.55 3.75
C GLY A 68 1.29 -9.26 2.77
N LEU A 69 0.62 -8.42 1.99
CA LEU A 69 -0.31 -8.82 0.94
C LEU A 69 0.22 -8.35 -0.39
N LYS A 70 0.23 -9.24 -1.38
CA LYS A 70 0.48 -8.86 -2.77
C LYS A 70 -0.83 -8.44 -3.39
N VAL A 71 -0.84 -7.33 -4.11
CA VAL A 71 -2.06 -6.75 -4.66
C VAL A 71 -1.92 -6.39 -6.13
N GLU A 72 -3.06 -6.20 -6.77
CA GLU A 72 -3.19 -5.61 -8.10
C GLU A 72 -4.02 -4.34 -7.96
N LEU A 73 -3.63 -3.30 -8.69
CA LEU A 73 -4.26 -1.97 -8.58
C LEU A 73 -5.01 -1.65 -9.87
N SER A 74 -6.23 -1.14 -9.73
CA SER A 74 -7.06 -0.73 -10.85
C SER A 74 -7.70 0.62 -10.56
N ALA A 75 -7.24 1.65 -11.28
CA ALA A 75 -7.76 3.02 -11.18
C ALA A 75 -8.61 3.33 -12.40
N LYS A 76 -9.67 4.12 -12.22
CA LYS A 76 -10.50 4.60 -13.33
C LYS A 76 -9.79 5.67 -14.15
N ASN A 77 -9.00 6.51 -13.47
CA ASN A 77 -8.24 7.57 -14.12
C ASN A 77 -7.02 6.96 -14.83
N PRO A 78 -6.90 7.08 -16.17
CA PRO A 78 -5.78 6.49 -16.90
C PRO A 78 -4.41 7.02 -16.47
N GLU A 79 -4.32 8.28 -16.08
CA GLU A 79 -3.06 8.88 -15.63
C GLU A 79 -2.62 8.32 -14.28
N LEU A 80 -3.58 8.12 -13.36
CA LEU A 80 -3.29 7.47 -12.09
C LEU A 80 -2.93 6.00 -12.30
N GLN A 81 -3.60 5.32 -13.23
CA GLN A 81 -3.28 3.92 -13.55
C GLN A 81 -1.83 3.77 -14.03
N LYS A 82 -1.34 4.72 -14.83
CA LYS A 82 0.07 4.70 -15.26
C LYS A 82 1.04 4.73 -14.09
N ILE A 83 0.72 5.52 -13.06
CA ILE A 83 1.54 5.60 -11.85
C ILE A 83 1.49 4.27 -11.11
N CYS A 84 0.31 3.67 -10.97
CA CYS A 84 0.15 2.36 -10.34
C CYS A 84 0.96 1.28 -11.08
N ASP A 85 0.97 1.33 -12.40
CA ASP A 85 1.67 0.34 -13.25
C ASP A 85 3.20 0.42 -13.13
N LEU A 86 3.73 1.53 -12.64
CA LEU A 86 5.18 1.67 -12.42
C LEU A 86 5.68 0.92 -11.20
N VAL A 87 4.79 0.51 -10.31
CA VAL A 87 5.17 -0.21 -9.09
C VAL A 87 5.45 -1.66 -9.42
N ALA A 88 6.70 -2.10 -9.20
CA ALA A 88 7.13 -3.45 -9.57
C ALA A 88 6.41 -4.55 -8.80
N VAL A 89 6.25 -4.38 -7.49
CA VAL A 89 5.56 -5.35 -6.62
C VAL A 89 4.59 -4.58 -5.72
N PRO A 90 3.37 -4.29 -6.20
CA PRO A 90 2.38 -3.62 -5.35
C PRO A 90 2.02 -4.53 -4.17
N HIS A 91 2.11 -3.98 -2.97
CA HIS A 91 1.88 -4.75 -1.75
C HIS A 91 1.42 -3.86 -0.61
N ILE A 92 0.79 -4.49 0.39
CA ILE A 92 0.43 -3.87 1.66
C ILE A 92 1.29 -4.55 2.73
N THR A 93 2.02 -3.78 3.52
CA THR A 93 2.69 -4.33 4.70
C THR A 93 1.68 -4.39 5.84
N LEU A 94 1.42 -5.59 6.37
CA LEU A 94 0.51 -5.79 7.50
C LEU A 94 1.21 -5.59 8.84
N SER A 95 2.38 -6.18 8.99
CA SER A 95 3.13 -6.12 10.24
C SER A 95 4.60 -6.45 10.01
N ILE A 96 5.43 -6.08 10.97
CA ILE A 96 6.85 -6.41 10.98
C ILE A 96 7.24 -6.94 12.35
N SER A 97 8.31 -7.75 12.41
CA SER A 97 8.92 -8.12 13.67
C SER A 97 9.84 -6.98 14.15
N ARG A 98 10.39 -7.13 15.37
CA ARG A 98 11.36 -6.19 15.92
C ARG A 98 12.54 -5.97 14.96
N ASP A 99 12.97 -7.02 14.25
CA ASP A 99 14.09 -6.96 13.33
C ASP A 99 13.66 -6.69 11.88
N GLY A 100 12.37 -6.52 11.66
CA GLY A 100 11.84 -6.27 10.31
C GLY A 100 12.07 -4.84 9.86
N VAL A 101 12.17 -4.68 8.55
CA VAL A 101 12.27 -3.37 7.89
C VAL A 101 11.15 -3.27 6.88
N MET A 102 10.31 -2.24 6.97
CA MET A 102 9.11 -2.08 6.16
C MET A 102 9.35 -2.27 4.66
N LYS A 103 10.42 -1.70 4.13
CA LYS A 103 10.74 -1.78 2.70
C LYS A 103 11.02 -3.20 2.21
N ASN A 104 11.33 -4.13 3.11
CA ASN A 104 11.67 -5.50 2.74
C ASN A 104 10.44 -6.36 2.44
N THR A 105 9.22 -5.86 2.68
CA THR A 105 7.99 -6.59 2.39
C THR A 105 7.87 -6.92 0.90
N SER A 106 8.33 -6.05 0.02
CA SER A 106 8.27 -6.31 -1.43
C SER A 106 9.11 -7.51 -1.87
N GLY A 107 10.10 -7.90 -1.09
CA GLY A 107 11.01 -9.01 -1.42
C GLY A 107 10.66 -10.35 -0.78
N ILE A 108 9.62 -10.42 0.04
CA ILE A 108 9.23 -11.70 0.64
C ILE A 108 8.49 -12.57 -0.37
N LYS A 109 8.41 -13.88 -0.07
CA LYS A 109 7.67 -14.80 -0.92
C LYS A 109 6.18 -14.69 -0.62
N PHE A 110 5.38 -14.36 -1.63
CA PHE A 110 3.93 -14.34 -1.54
C PHE A 110 3.37 -15.63 -2.13
N SER A 111 2.46 -16.27 -1.40
CA SER A 111 1.72 -17.42 -1.91
C SER A 111 0.39 -16.94 -2.46
N PRO A 112 -0.05 -17.44 -3.63
CA PRO A 112 -1.33 -17.03 -4.20
C PRO A 112 -2.48 -17.40 -3.27
N LEU A 113 -3.48 -16.52 -3.17
CA LEU A 113 -4.71 -16.82 -2.46
C LEU A 113 -5.62 -17.66 -3.35
N GLU A 114 -6.28 -18.67 -2.78
CA GLU A 114 -7.27 -19.46 -3.50
C GLU A 114 -8.44 -18.59 -3.96
N LYS A 115 -8.83 -17.64 -3.11
CA LYS A 115 -9.91 -16.71 -3.41
C LYS A 115 -9.38 -15.29 -3.22
N THR A 116 -9.37 -14.52 -4.29
CA THR A 116 -8.95 -13.12 -4.23
C THR A 116 -10.02 -12.26 -3.59
N MET A 117 -9.62 -11.14 -3.02
CA MET A 117 -10.52 -10.20 -2.36
C MET A 117 -10.25 -8.79 -2.88
N GLU A 118 -11.29 -7.99 -3.01
CA GLU A 118 -11.18 -6.62 -3.50
C GLU A 118 -11.57 -5.62 -2.43
N PHE A 119 -10.75 -4.61 -2.28
CA PHE A 119 -10.99 -3.48 -1.39
C PHE A 119 -10.93 -2.20 -2.20
N THR A 120 -11.48 -1.12 -1.66
CA THR A 120 -11.38 0.20 -2.28
C THR A 120 -10.46 1.05 -1.44
N GLY A 121 -9.40 1.56 -2.07
CA GLY A 121 -8.49 2.51 -1.45
C GLY A 121 -8.62 3.87 -2.13
N ARG A 122 -7.89 4.86 -1.59
CA ARG A 122 -7.88 6.22 -2.11
C ARG A 122 -6.46 6.73 -2.23
N TYR A 123 -6.19 7.45 -3.32
CA TYR A 123 -4.90 8.09 -3.49
C TYR A 123 -4.69 9.15 -2.43
N GLY A 124 -3.52 9.14 -1.82
CA GLY A 124 -3.13 10.12 -0.82
C GLY A 124 -1.64 10.40 -0.83
N VAL A 125 -1.27 11.47 -0.15
CA VAL A 125 0.10 11.94 -0.04
C VAL A 125 0.45 12.09 1.44
N VAL A 126 1.52 11.44 1.89
CA VAL A 126 2.03 11.63 3.25
C VAL A 126 3.12 12.69 3.22
N THR A 127 2.92 13.72 4.00
CA THR A 127 3.88 14.82 4.20
C THR A 127 4.39 14.80 5.63
N ARG A 128 5.29 15.73 5.96
CA ARG A 128 5.75 15.90 7.34
C ARG A 128 4.61 16.22 8.32
N SER A 129 3.52 16.80 7.80
CA SER A 129 2.34 17.15 8.61
C SER A 129 1.30 16.04 8.69
N GLY A 130 1.50 14.93 7.98
CA GLY A 130 0.60 13.79 7.99
C GLY A 130 0.03 13.44 6.62
N LEU A 131 -1.00 12.59 6.63
CA LEU A 131 -1.67 12.13 5.43
C LEU A 131 -2.64 13.18 4.90
N VAL A 132 -2.55 13.45 3.60
CA VAL A 132 -3.49 14.27 2.85
C VAL A 132 -4.18 13.38 1.83
N ILE A 133 -5.49 13.39 1.84
CA ILE A 133 -6.26 12.48 0.98
C ILE A 133 -7.55 13.16 0.46
#